data_1afb85baa82d8888975bb3ba68d8acf3
#
_entry.id   1afb85baa82d8888975bb3ba68d8acf3
#
_cell.length_a   1.000
_cell.length_b   1.000
_cell.length_c   1.000
_cell.angle_alpha   90.00
_cell.angle_beta   90.00
_cell.angle_gamma   90.00
#
_symmetry.space_group_name_H-M   'P 1'
#
loop_
_entity.id
_entity.type
_entity.pdbx_description
1 polymer ?
#
loop_
_entity_poly.entity_id
_entity_poly.type
_entity_poly.pdbx_seq_one_letter_code
_entity_poly.pdbx_strand_id
1 'polypeptide(L)'
;EAMRREWRIKQMTKKEKAQLIKSPLANVELFDKEKLKKAKFNRQLHILYAPSTGKVIMEMNDVAAEILCKDEVFVELPVQNNEDWETHEPVINRNGDSFSVNIASDDHPMDGVHHIAFVILQYEKGYRVVYFDKGEKPEVKFYQDEPVIAVYAYCNQHGLWCIEA
;
A
#
# COMPACT_ATOMS: atom_id res chain seq x y z
N GLU A 1 -8.03 -0.30 -26.93
CA GLU A 1 -6.59 -0.32 -26.59
C GLU A 1 -5.97 -1.69 -26.82
N ALA A 2 -6.59 -2.80 -26.39
CA ALA A 2 -6.13 -4.15 -26.63
C ALA A 2 -5.95 -4.46 -28.14
N MET A 3 -6.90 -4.09 -29.00
CA MET A 3 -6.81 -4.27 -30.45
C MET A 3 -5.67 -3.46 -31.08
N ARG A 4 -5.39 -2.24 -30.57
CA ARG A 4 -4.26 -1.43 -31.07
C ARG A 4 -2.92 -2.06 -30.68
N ARG A 5 -2.82 -2.62 -29.48
CA ARG A 5 -1.61 -3.33 -29.01
C ARG A 5 -1.37 -4.60 -29.82
N GLU A 6 -2.43 -5.40 -30.06
CA GLU A 6 -2.36 -6.60 -30.88
C GLU A 6 -1.94 -6.30 -32.32
N TRP A 7 -2.51 -5.24 -32.93
CA TRP A 7 -2.14 -4.82 -34.27
C TRP A 7 -0.66 -4.39 -34.33
N ARG A 8 -0.17 -3.62 -33.36
CA ARG A 8 1.24 -3.18 -33.26
C ARG A 8 2.18 -4.37 -33.16
N ILE A 9 1.87 -5.36 -32.32
CA ILE A 9 2.66 -6.59 -32.20
C ILE A 9 2.68 -7.39 -33.51
N LYS A 10 1.58 -7.44 -34.23
CA LYS A 10 1.52 -8.14 -35.53
C LYS A 10 2.43 -7.50 -36.58
N GLN A 11 2.65 -6.19 -36.54
CA GLN A 11 3.53 -5.46 -37.46
C GLN A 11 5.03 -5.55 -37.11
N MET A 12 5.37 -6.02 -35.92
CA MET A 12 6.74 -6.13 -35.48
C MET A 12 7.51 -7.23 -36.23
N THR A 13 8.79 -6.98 -36.47
CA THR A 13 9.72 -7.99 -37.00
C THR A 13 9.95 -9.11 -36.00
N LYS A 14 10.46 -10.26 -36.48
CA LYS A 14 10.79 -11.40 -35.63
C LYS A 14 11.80 -11.04 -34.51
N LYS A 15 12.74 -10.14 -34.81
CA LYS A 15 13.74 -9.65 -33.86
C LYS A 15 13.11 -8.78 -32.76
N GLU A 16 12.21 -7.88 -33.13
CA GLU A 16 11.47 -7.02 -32.20
C GLU A 16 10.54 -7.83 -31.29
N LYS A 17 9.85 -8.84 -31.86
CA LYS A 17 9.02 -9.75 -31.07
C LYS A 17 9.84 -10.54 -30.04
N ALA A 18 11.04 -11.02 -30.45
CA ALA A 18 11.95 -11.72 -29.54
C ALA A 18 12.48 -10.81 -28.42
N GLN A 19 12.69 -9.54 -28.72
CA GLN A 19 13.10 -8.53 -27.74
C GLN A 19 11.96 -8.17 -26.78
N LEU A 20 10.73 -8.10 -27.26
CA LEU A 20 9.52 -7.90 -26.46
C LEU A 20 9.32 -9.05 -25.43
N ILE A 21 9.63 -10.28 -25.84
CA ILE A 21 9.55 -11.46 -24.95
C ILE A 21 10.62 -11.42 -23.86
N LYS A 22 11.85 -10.99 -24.24
CA LYS A 22 12.97 -10.90 -23.29
C LYS A 22 12.84 -9.73 -22.31
N SER A 23 12.15 -8.66 -22.71
CA SER A 23 11.96 -7.47 -21.91
C SER A 23 10.56 -6.90 -22.13
N PRO A 24 9.52 -7.51 -21.58
CA PRO A 24 8.12 -7.15 -21.86
C PRO A 24 7.78 -5.69 -21.58
N LEU A 25 8.56 -5.02 -20.74
CA LEU A 25 8.40 -3.60 -20.37
C LEU A 25 9.25 -2.65 -21.21
N ALA A 26 10.20 -3.16 -22.01
CA ALA A 26 11.15 -2.31 -22.76
C ALA A 26 10.51 -1.49 -23.90
N ASN A 27 9.30 -1.87 -24.34
CA ASN A 27 8.56 -1.17 -25.41
C ASN A 27 7.25 -0.54 -24.93
N VAL A 28 7.06 -0.43 -23.64
CA VAL A 28 5.97 0.36 -23.10
C VAL A 28 6.47 1.80 -23.09
N GLU A 29 5.85 2.68 -23.89
CA GLU A 29 6.06 4.15 -23.87
C GLU A 29 5.81 4.78 -22.48
N LEU A 30 5.70 3.92 -21.44
CA LEU A 30 5.44 4.26 -20.06
C LEU A 30 6.66 4.82 -19.33
N PHE A 31 7.89 4.67 -19.89
CA PHE A 31 9.10 5.16 -19.24
C PHE A 31 9.56 6.46 -19.90
N ASP A 32 8.85 7.54 -19.62
CA ASP A 32 9.35 8.86 -19.92
C ASP A 32 10.42 9.23 -18.89
N LYS A 33 11.69 9.04 -19.26
CA LYS A 33 12.84 9.35 -18.39
C LYS A 33 12.87 10.79 -17.93
N GLU A 34 12.35 11.72 -18.73
CA GLU A 34 12.31 13.14 -18.37
C GLU A 34 11.22 13.43 -17.33
N LYS A 35 10.10 12.74 -17.42
CA LYS A 35 9.06 12.80 -16.38
C LYS A 35 9.56 12.19 -15.08
N LEU A 36 10.25 11.04 -15.16
CA LEU A 36 10.80 10.39 -13.98
C LEU A 36 11.83 11.25 -13.25
N LYS A 37 12.71 11.96 -14.00
CA LYS A 37 13.68 12.91 -13.41
C LYS A 37 13.01 14.10 -12.70
N LYS A 38 11.79 14.43 -13.07
CA LYS A 38 11.02 15.53 -12.47
C LYS A 38 10.09 15.04 -11.35
N ALA A 39 9.97 13.72 -11.17
CA ALA A 39 9.15 13.15 -10.11
C ALA A 39 9.67 13.61 -8.74
N LYS A 40 8.78 14.18 -7.95
CA LYS A 40 9.03 14.48 -6.55
C LYS A 40 8.57 13.29 -5.74
N PHE A 41 9.44 12.78 -4.88
CA PHE A 41 9.10 11.73 -3.93
C PHE A 41 8.71 12.37 -2.61
N ASN A 42 7.48 12.10 -2.18
CA ASN A 42 6.99 12.52 -0.88
C ASN A 42 7.29 11.44 0.16
N ARG A 43 7.60 11.85 1.38
CA ARG A 43 7.76 10.96 2.52
C ARG A 43 6.45 10.69 3.24
N GLN A 44 5.40 11.43 2.88
CA GLN A 44 4.06 11.18 3.39
C GLN A 44 3.51 9.90 2.76
N LEU A 45 2.92 9.05 3.60
CA LEU A 45 2.26 7.84 3.15
C LEU A 45 0.93 8.19 2.49
N HIS A 46 0.79 7.80 1.22
CA HIS A 46 -0.48 7.86 0.50
C HIS A 46 -0.93 6.44 0.20
N ILE A 47 -2.08 6.08 0.75
CA ILE A 47 -2.73 4.80 0.49
C ILE A 47 -3.98 5.09 -0.32
N LEU A 48 -4.07 4.47 -1.48
CA LEU A 48 -5.20 4.61 -2.39
C LEU A 48 -5.97 3.30 -2.50
N TYR A 49 -7.25 3.39 -2.75
CA TYR A 49 -8.07 2.21 -3.00
C TYR A 49 -8.98 2.40 -4.21
N ALA A 50 -9.33 1.29 -4.86
CA ALA A 50 -10.31 1.26 -5.93
C ALA A 50 -11.66 0.81 -5.38
N PRO A 51 -12.68 1.70 -5.29
CA PRO A 51 -14.00 1.35 -4.73
C PRO A 51 -14.69 0.20 -5.47
N SER A 52 -14.40 0.06 -6.78
CA SER A 52 -15.00 -0.98 -7.63
C SER A 52 -14.51 -2.40 -7.34
N THR A 53 -13.26 -2.55 -6.85
CA THR A 53 -12.60 -3.85 -6.70
C THR A 53 -12.02 -4.09 -5.32
N GLY A 54 -11.98 -3.06 -4.45
CA GLY A 54 -11.36 -3.13 -3.14
C GLY A 54 -9.83 -3.23 -3.17
N LYS A 55 -9.20 -3.02 -4.33
CA LYS A 55 -7.73 -3.04 -4.42
C LYS A 55 -7.14 -1.85 -3.68
N VAL A 56 -6.07 -2.11 -2.96
CA VAL A 56 -5.31 -1.10 -2.22
C VAL A 56 -3.91 -1.00 -2.82
N ILE A 57 -3.43 0.22 -3.02
CA ILE A 57 -2.07 0.51 -3.46
C ILE A 57 -1.42 1.55 -2.56
N MET A 58 -0.10 1.51 -2.46
CA MET A 58 0.69 2.54 -1.80
C MET A 58 1.36 3.39 -2.87
N GLU A 59 1.26 4.70 -2.72
CA GLU A 59 1.90 5.66 -3.61
C GLU A 59 3.16 6.24 -2.96
N MET A 60 4.24 6.33 -3.75
CA MET A 60 5.53 6.85 -3.30
C MET A 60 5.82 8.27 -3.79
N ASN A 61 4.96 8.82 -4.63
CA ASN A 61 5.13 10.13 -5.22
C ASN A 61 4.13 11.12 -4.61
N ASP A 62 4.47 12.38 -4.68
CA ASP A 62 3.52 13.45 -4.40
C ASP A 62 2.61 13.64 -5.63
N VAL A 63 1.47 13.00 -5.65
CA VAL A 63 0.59 12.92 -6.82
C VAL A 63 -0.84 13.37 -6.49
N ALA A 64 -1.58 13.53 -7.56
CA ALA A 64 -2.97 13.93 -7.57
C ALA A 64 -3.88 12.99 -6.76
N ALA A 65 -4.94 13.54 -6.22
CA ALA A 65 -5.93 12.84 -5.40
C ALA A 65 -6.60 11.61 -6.07
N GLU A 66 -6.30 11.34 -7.33
CA GLU A 66 -6.92 10.27 -8.11
C GLU A 66 -5.94 9.69 -9.13
N ILE A 67 -5.86 8.37 -9.18
CA ILE A 67 -5.08 7.63 -10.18
C ILE A 67 -6.03 6.76 -11.01
N LEU A 68 -5.98 6.93 -12.32
CA LEU A 68 -6.66 6.04 -13.26
C LEU A 68 -5.69 4.96 -13.75
N CYS A 69 -5.95 3.72 -13.39
CA CYS A 69 -5.20 2.57 -13.86
C CYS A 69 -6.10 1.60 -14.63
N LYS A 70 -5.93 1.55 -15.95
CA LYS A 70 -6.84 0.85 -16.87
C LYS A 70 -8.25 1.45 -16.78
N ASP A 71 -9.22 0.67 -16.28
CA ASP A 71 -10.60 1.09 -16.11
C ASP A 71 -10.97 1.27 -14.63
N GLU A 72 -9.97 1.26 -13.74
CA GLU A 72 -10.15 1.43 -12.28
C GLU A 72 -9.68 2.82 -11.85
N VAL A 73 -10.53 3.51 -11.11
CA VAL A 73 -10.20 4.77 -10.44
C VAL A 73 -9.75 4.44 -9.03
N PHE A 74 -8.56 4.90 -8.66
CA PHE A 74 -8.05 4.81 -7.29
C PHE A 74 -8.18 6.18 -6.65
N VAL A 75 -8.76 6.23 -5.50
CA VAL A 75 -8.92 7.43 -4.67
C VAL A 75 -8.21 7.24 -3.33
N GLU A 76 -7.90 8.32 -2.65
CA GLU A 76 -7.27 8.24 -1.34
C GLU A 76 -8.14 7.47 -0.35
N LEU A 77 -7.52 6.53 0.37
CA LEU A 77 -8.18 5.76 1.41
C LEU A 77 -8.20 6.59 2.70
N PRO A 78 -9.39 7.05 3.14
CA PRO A 78 -9.47 7.90 4.32
C PRO A 78 -9.12 7.14 5.59
N VAL A 79 -8.40 7.80 6.49
CA VAL A 79 -8.23 7.31 7.86
C VAL A 79 -9.55 7.44 8.59
N GLN A 80 -9.98 6.37 9.23
CA GLN A 80 -11.22 6.31 10.00
C GLN A 80 -11.03 6.99 11.37
N ASN A 81 -12.11 7.59 11.86
CA ASN A 81 -12.18 8.24 13.20
C ASN A 81 -13.57 8.05 13.84
N ASN A 82 -14.27 6.99 13.47
CA ASN A 82 -15.63 6.69 13.94
C ASN A 82 -15.64 5.95 15.29
N GLU A 83 -16.82 5.49 15.72
CA GLU A 83 -17.06 4.84 17.01
C GLU A 83 -16.35 3.49 17.17
N ASP A 84 -15.88 2.87 16.07
CA ASP A 84 -15.17 1.58 16.09
C ASP A 84 -13.67 1.71 16.41
N TRP A 85 -13.20 2.90 16.82
CA TRP A 85 -11.78 3.17 17.10
C TRP A 85 -11.20 2.23 18.18
N GLU A 86 -11.95 1.92 19.21
CA GLU A 86 -11.50 1.07 20.33
C GLU A 86 -11.08 -0.34 19.89
N THR A 87 -11.68 -0.84 18.80
CA THR A 87 -11.40 -2.18 18.28
C THR A 87 -10.43 -2.20 17.10
N HIS A 88 -10.01 -1.04 16.59
CA HIS A 88 -9.19 -0.95 15.36
C HIS A 88 -7.95 -0.08 15.51
N GLU A 89 -7.91 0.81 16.49
CA GLU A 89 -6.79 1.73 16.66
C GLU A 89 -5.51 0.97 17.04
N PRO A 90 -4.38 1.26 16.37
CA PRO A 90 -3.10 0.70 16.76
C PRO A 90 -2.68 1.19 18.16
N VAL A 91 -2.21 0.31 19.01
CA VAL A 91 -1.71 0.63 20.35
C VAL A 91 -0.21 0.35 20.41
N ILE A 92 0.58 1.38 20.69
CA ILE A 92 2.04 1.27 20.81
C ILE A 92 2.42 1.02 22.26
N ASN A 93 3.00 -0.13 22.54
CA ASN A 93 3.54 -0.50 23.84
C ASN A 93 5.07 -0.40 23.81
N ARG A 94 5.65 0.32 24.77
CA ARG A 94 7.10 0.50 24.90
C ARG A 94 7.61 -0.30 26.09
N ASN A 95 8.66 -1.09 25.88
CA ASN A 95 9.32 -1.86 26.92
C ASN A 95 10.85 -1.78 26.75
N GLY A 96 11.48 -0.75 27.35
CA GLY A 96 12.89 -0.43 27.15
C GLY A 96 13.16 -0.09 25.69
N ASP A 97 14.10 -0.83 25.08
CA ASP A 97 14.48 -0.65 23.66
C ASP A 97 13.60 -1.45 22.68
N SER A 98 12.60 -2.16 23.20
CA SER A 98 11.66 -2.91 22.38
C SER A 98 10.28 -2.23 22.33
N PHE A 99 9.63 -2.38 21.20
CA PHE A 99 8.28 -1.88 20.96
C PHE A 99 7.41 -3.01 20.45
N SER A 100 6.16 -3.00 20.86
CA SER A 100 5.13 -3.77 20.19
C SER A 100 3.96 -2.87 19.78
N VAL A 101 3.41 -3.16 18.62
CA VAL A 101 2.15 -2.59 18.15
C VAL A 101 1.12 -3.69 18.20
N ASN A 102 0.08 -3.50 18.95
CA ASN A 102 -1.12 -4.33 18.94
C ASN A 102 -2.24 -3.54 18.26
N ILE A 103 -3.16 -4.24 17.60
CA ILE A 103 -4.36 -3.61 17.08
C ILE A 103 -5.47 -3.83 18.09
N ALA A 104 -6.09 -2.74 18.48
CA ALA A 104 -7.10 -2.66 19.54
C ALA A 104 -6.59 -2.88 20.98
N SER A 105 -7.35 -2.38 21.93
CA SER A 105 -7.23 -2.72 23.35
C SER A 105 -7.73 -4.11 23.65
N ASP A 106 -8.74 -4.58 22.89
CA ASP A 106 -9.31 -5.93 22.94
C ASP A 106 -8.98 -6.69 21.65
N ASP A 107 -9.10 -8.03 21.68
CA ASP A 107 -8.74 -8.87 20.53
C ASP A 107 -9.62 -8.57 19.31
N HIS A 108 -9.03 -7.93 18.30
CA HIS A 108 -9.69 -7.77 17.01
C HIS A 108 -9.90 -9.13 16.34
N PRO A 109 -11.06 -9.38 15.72
CA PRO A 109 -11.28 -10.60 14.94
C PRO A 109 -10.19 -10.83 13.89
N MET A 110 -9.74 -12.07 13.76
CA MET A 110 -8.74 -12.47 12.76
C MET A 110 -9.21 -13.70 11.99
N ASP A 111 -10.49 -13.72 11.63
CA ASP A 111 -11.12 -14.82 10.90
C ASP A 111 -11.08 -14.65 9.38
N GLY A 112 -11.74 -15.57 8.67
CA GLY A 112 -11.77 -15.57 7.21
C GLY A 112 -12.54 -14.42 6.59
N VAL A 113 -13.41 -13.76 7.34
CA VAL A 113 -14.32 -12.72 6.89
C VAL A 113 -13.87 -11.34 7.37
N HIS A 114 -13.40 -11.26 8.62
CA HIS A 114 -13.02 -10.01 9.28
C HIS A 114 -11.62 -10.16 9.89
N HIS A 115 -10.64 -9.37 9.42
CA HIS A 115 -9.27 -9.42 9.92
C HIS A 115 -8.50 -8.12 9.61
N ILE A 116 -7.47 -7.87 10.39
CA ILE A 116 -6.42 -6.91 10.03
C ILE A 116 -5.55 -7.54 8.95
N ALA A 117 -5.53 -6.94 7.78
CA ALA A 117 -4.77 -7.46 6.64
C ALA A 117 -3.29 -7.08 6.71
N PHE A 118 -3.02 -5.84 7.14
CA PHE A 118 -1.65 -5.36 7.31
C PHE A 118 -1.54 -4.20 8.29
N VAL A 119 -0.34 -4.01 8.79
CA VAL A 119 0.09 -2.83 9.55
C VAL A 119 1.26 -2.17 8.84
N ILE A 120 1.28 -0.84 8.81
CA ILE A 120 2.40 -0.05 8.30
C ILE A 120 2.99 0.76 9.45
N LEU A 121 4.28 0.57 9.69
CA LEU A 121 5.07 1.42 10.56
C LEU A 121 5.75 2.48 9.72
N GLN A 122 5.46 3.73 9.98
CA GLN A 122 6.10 4.87 9.31
C GLN A 122 7.28 5.38 10.14
N TYR A 123 8.42 5.51 9.50
CA TYR A 123 9.64 6.11 10.03
C TYR A 123 9.98 7.40 9.30
N GLU A 124 10.97 8.13 9.76
CA GLU A 124 11.40 9.36 9.08
C GLU A 124 11.87 9.10 7.63
N LYS A 125 12.50 7.96 7.39
CA LYS A 125 13.13 7.65 6.09
C LYS A 125 12.51 6.48 5.34
N GLY A 126 11.41 5.93 5.84
CA GLY A 126 10.81 4.78 5.19
C GLY A 126 9.60 4.20 5.90
N TYR A 127 9.20 3.04 5.43
CA TYR A 127 8.04 2.30 5.93
C TYR A 127 8.38 0.83 6.08
N ARG A 128 7.80 0.19 7.08
CA ARG A 128 7.76 -1.26 7.21
C ARG A 128 6.32 -1.73 7.12
N VAL A 129 6.01 -2.58 6.17
CA VAL A 129 4.70 -3.23 6.03
C VAL A 129 4.78 -4.63 6.59
N VAL A 130 3.83 -4.98 7.44
CA VAL A 130 3.67 -6.32 8.02
C VAL A 130 2.29 -6.83 7.67
N TYR A 131 2.22 -7.98 7.00
CA TYR A 131 0.96 -8.66 6.69
C TYR A 131 0.67 -9.70 7.76
N PHE A 132 -0.62 -10.00 7.96
CA PHE A 132 -1.07 -11.02 8.89
C PHE A 132 -1.90 -12.07 8.18
N ASP A 133 -1.66 -13.31 8.57
CA ASP A 133 -2.50 -14.43 8.16
C ASP A 133 -3.76 -14.54 9.05
N LYS A 134 -4.78 -15.22 8.52
CA LYS A 134 -6.00 -15.49 9.29
C LYS A 134 -5.68 -16.33 10.52
N GLY A 135 -6.20 -15.92 11.67
CA GLY A 135 -5.93 -16.55 12.96
C GLY A 135 -4.61 -16.14 13.62
N GLU A 136 -3.79 -15.34 12.92
CA GLU A 136 -2.58 -14.75 13.49
C GLU A 136 -2.96 -13.55 14.35
N LYS A 137 -2.31 -13.41 15.54
CA LYS A 137 -2.51 -12.23 16.38
C LYS A 137 -1.94 -11.00 15.67
N PRO A 138 -2.70 -9.89 15.51
CA PRO A 138 -2.21 -8.68 14.85
C PRO A 138 -1.27 -7.89 15.77
N GLU A 139 -0.12 -8.47 16.06
CA GLU A 139 0.92 -7.91 16.92
C GLU A 139 2.24 -7.82 16.15
N VAL A 140 2.85 -6.64 16.13
CA VAL A 140 4.18 -6.41 15.54
C VAL A 140 5.17 -6.09 16.64
N LYS A 141 6.24 -6.87 16.74
CA LYS A 141 7.39 -6.59 17.62
C LYS A 141 8.55 -6.04 16.80
N PHE A 142 9.19 -5.00 17.31
CA PHE A 142 10.35 -4.40 16.67
C PHE A 142 11.30 -3.80 17.68
N TYR A 143 12.58 -3.74 17.29
CA TYR A 143 13.61 -3.04 18.05
C TYR A 143 13.82 -1.67 17.41
N GLN A 144 14.07 -0.65 18.24
CA GLN A 144 14.13 0.71 17.75
C GLN A 144 15.56 1.06 17.31
N ASP A 145 15.76 1.05 15.98
CA ASP A 145 16.92 1.73 15.38
C ASP A 145 16.54 3.14 14.92
N GLU A 146 15.25 3.39 14.68
CA GLU A 146 14.69 4.66 14.22
C GLU A 146 13.31 4.89 14.86
N PRO A 147 12.97 6.13 15.27
CA PRO A 147 11.67 6.41 15.87
C PRO A 147 10.54 6.19 14.86
N VAL A 148 9.50 5.50 15.32
CA VAL A 148 8.24 5.40 14.59
C VAL A 148 7.51 6.73 14.70
N ILE A 149 7.03 7.26 13.59
CA ILE A 149 6.28 8.52 13.49
C ILE A 149 4.79 8.27 13.54
N ALA A 150 4.33 7.23 12.83
CA ALA A 150 2.93 6.83 12.80
C ALA A 150 2.79 5.33 12.54
N VAL A 151 1.66 4.79 12.98
CA VAL A 151 1.27 3.41 12.74
C VAL A 151 -0.09 3.40 12.08
N TYR A 152 -0.19 2.69 10.95
CA TYR A 152 -1.44 2.47 10.24
C TYR A 152 -1.83 1.01 10.33
N ALA A 153 -3.11 0.74 10.54
CA ALA A 153 -3.70 -0.60 10.50
C ALA A 153 -4.83 -0.64 9.48
N TYR A 154 -4.86 -1.66 8.66
CA TYR A 154 -5.92 -1.84 7.68
C TYR A 154 -6.76 -3.07 8.00
N CYS A 155 -8.02 -2.81 8.35
CA CYS A 155 -9.04 -3.82 8.47
C CYS A 155 -9.77 -4.01 7.14
N ASN A 156 -9.94 -5.24 6.69
CA ASN A 156 -10.60 -5.54 5.41
C ASN A 156 -12.09 -5.15 5.36
N GLN A 157 -12.73 -4.91 6.51
CA GLN A 157 -14.13 -4.48 6.59
C GLN A 157 -14.28 -3.00 6.96
N HIS A 158 -13.41 -2.46 7.82
CA HIS A 158 -13.59 -1.14 8.41
C HIS A 158 -12.58 -0.09 7.91
N GLY A 159 -11.67 -0.48 7.00
CA GLY A 159 -10.75 0.46 6.35
C GLY A 159 -9.48 0.74 7.14
N LEU A 160 -8.94 1.96 6.99
CA LEU A 160 -7.63 2.36 7.49
C LEU A 160 -7.75 3.15 8.80
N TRP A 161 -6.94 2.78 9.77
CA TRP A 161 -6.83 3.41 11.08
C TRP A 161 -5.40 3.90 11.30
N CYS A 162 -5.20 4.99 12.02
CA CYS A 162 -3.88 5.56 12.23
C CYS A 162 -3.73 6.15 13.62
N ILE A 163 -2.55 5.98 14.19
CA ILE A 163 -2.09 6.71 15.37
C ILE A 163 -0.73 7.33 15.08
N GLU A 164 -0.54 8.58 15.51
CA GLU A 164 0.78 9.21 15.55
C GLU A 164 1.52 8.75 16.82
N ALA A 165 2.85 8.51 16.72
CA ALA A 165 3.67 7.89 17.76
C ALA A 165 4.48 8.89 18.59
#